data_62cf730b452896a7ee595c5c5885a297
#
_entry.id   62cf730b452896a7ee595c5c5885a297
#
_cell.length_a   1.000
_cell.length_b   1.000
_cell.length_c   1.000
_cell.angle_alpha   90.00
_cell.angle_beta   90.00
_cell.angle_gamma   90.00
#
_symmetry.space_group_name_H-M   'P 1'
#
loop_
_entity.id
_entity.type
_entity.pdbx_description
1 polymer ?
#
loop_
_entity_poly.entity_id
_entity_poly.type
_entity_poly.pdbx_seq_one_letter_code
_entity_poly.pdbx_strand_id
1 'polypeptide(L)'
;MVAVSRTLLVLSLVAPLAHSQTLRCGTQLVSTGDRAFEVERKCGAPLQRDLVGYTLGAYARQEFVVEEWIYGPNNGMLSILTFEGNRLKRIETRRAN
;
A
#
# COMPACT_ATOMS: atom_id res chain seq x y z
N MET A 1 -43.26 38.73 10.87
CA MET A 1 -42.10 38.50 10.03
C MET A 1 -41.25 37.39 10.59
N VAL A 2 -41.24 36.28 9.90
CA VAL A 2 -40.56 35.09 10.37
C VAL A 2 -39.16 35.11 9.79
N ALA A 3 -38.16 35.26 10.64
CA ALA A 3 -36.79 35.07 10.23
C ALA A 3 -36.55 33.57 9.97
N VAL A 4 -36.41 33.22 8.74
CA VAL A 4 -36.06 31.83 8.38
C VAL A 4 -34.58 31.67 8.63
N SER A 5 -34.23 31.15 9.81
CA SER A 5 -32.87 30.72 10.03
C SER A 5 -32.66 29.48 9.21
N ARG A 6 -31.98 29.62 8.11
CA ARG A 6 -31.47 28.47 7.38
C ARG A 6 -30.27 27.95 8.13
N THR A 7 -30.49 26.94 8.91
CA THR A 7 -29.39 26.13 9.39
C THR A 7 -28.88 25.37 8.18
N LEU A 8 -27.79 25.86 7.62
CA LEU A 8 -27.05 25.07 6.65
C LEU A 8 -26.42 23.93 7.42
N LEU A 9 -27.05 22.79 7.35
CA LEU A 9 -26.42 21.57 7.78
C LEU A 9 -25.35 21.26 6.75
N VAL A 10 -24.13 21.70 7.03
CA VAL A 10 -22.99 21.25 6.28
C VAL A 10 -22.71 19.84 6.75
N LEU A 11 -23.28 18.88 6.06
CA LEU A 11 -22.84 17.51 6.20
C LEU A 11 -21.44 17.47 5.60
N SER A 12 -20.44 17.66 6.45
CA SER A 12 -19.10 17.30 6.06
C SER A 12 -19.06 15.78 6.03
N LEU A 13 -19.31 15.24 4.84
CA LEU A 13 -19.02 13.86 4.56
C LEU A 13 -17.50 13.74 4.62
N VAL A 14 -17.00 13.35 5.79
CA VAL A 14 -15.63 12.88 5.87
C VAL A 14 -15.66 11.49 5.23
N ALA A 15 -15.51 11.48 3.91
CA ALA A 15 -15.24 10.24 3.22
C ALA A 15 -13.92 9.70 3.80
N PRO A 16 -13.87 8.43 4.22
CA PRO A 16 -12.60 7.85 4.61
C PRO A 16 -11.68 7.98 3.41
N LEU A 17 -10.66 8.80 3.56
CA LEU A 17 -9.61 8.92 2.57
C LEU A 17 -8.97 7.54 2.47
N ALA A 18 -9.22 6.85 1.35
CA ALA A 18 -8.46 5.68 1.02
C ALA A 18 -7.03 6.17 0.81
N HIS A 19 -6.17 5.98 1.82
CA HIS A 19 -4.78 6.33 1.71
C HIS A 19 -4.11 5.33 0.79
N SER A 20 -3.97 5.68 -0.50
CA SER A 20 -3.09 4.93 -1.37
C SER A 20 -1.67 5.27 -0.98
N GLN A 21 -0.92 4.24 -0.60
CA GLN A 21 0.49 4.39 -0.29
C GLN A 21 1.29 4.40 -1.58
N THR A 22 2.35 5.19 -1.60
CA THR A 22 3.22 5.30 -2.77
C THR A 22 4.67 5.18 -2.37
N LEU A 23 5.49 4.72 -3.32
CA LEU A 23 6.94 4.64 -3.18
C LEU A 23 7.56 5.21 -4.44
N ARG A 24 8.51 6.12 -4.28
CA ARG A 24 9.24 6.67 -5.42
C ARG A 24 10.50 5.86 -5.66
N CYS A 25 10.64 5.36 -6.89
CA CYS A 25 11.85 4.67 -7.33
C CYS A 25 12.46 5.50 -8.46
N GLY A 26 13.43 6.35 -8.13
CA GLY A 26 13.98 7.30 -9.09
C GLY A 26 12.90 8.28 -9.53
N THR A 27 12.60 8.30 -10.83
CA THR A 27 11.55 9.13 -11.41
C THR A 27 10.21 8.41 -11.52
N GLN A 28 10.18 7.12 -11.15
CA GLN A 28 8.99 6.28 -11.26
C GLN A 28 8.25 6.22 -9.93
N LEU A 29 6.94 6.13 -9.99
CA LEU A 29 6.10 6.04 -8.81
C LEU A 29 5.40 4.69 -8.79
N VAL A 30 5.49 4.02 -7.65
CA VAL A 30 4.80 2.77 -7.36
C VAL A 30 3.69 3.06 -6.38
N SER A 31 2.52 2.48 -6.57
CA SER A 31 1.34 2.69 -5.73
C SER A 31 0.71 1.36 -5.34
N THR A 32 0.00 1.37 -4.21
CA THR A 32 -0.79 0.20 -3.84
C THR A 32 -1.78 -0.13 -4.96
N GLY A 33 -1.95 -1.41 -5.23
CA GLY A 33 -2.71 -1.91 -6.37
C GLY A 33 -1.85 -2.27 -7.57
N ASP A 34 -0.61 -1.78 -7.65
CA ASP A 34 0.28 -2.12 -8.74
C ASP A 34 0.64 -3.61 -8.70
N ARG A 35 0.88 -4.17 -9.89
CA ARG A 35 1.31 -5.55 -9.99
C ARG A 35 2.79 -5.69 -9.65
N ALA A 36 3.15 -6.85 -9.14
CA ALA A 36 4.53 -7.14 -8.74
C ALA A 36 5.53 -6.87 -9.88
N PHE A 37 5.20 -7.29 -11.12
CA PHE A 37 6.12 -7.07 -12.24
C PHE A 37 6.30 -5.60 -12.57
N GLU A 38 5.27 -4.78 -12.39
CA GLU A 38 5.36 -3.34 -12.60
C GLU A 38 6.28 -2.69 -11.58
N VAL A 39 6.18 -3.14 -10.33
CA VAL A 39 7.05 -2.68 -9.25
C VAL A 39 8.50 -3.02 -9.56
N GLU A 40 8.76 -4.25 -9.97
CA GLU A 40 10.11 -4.68 -10.31
C GLU A 40 10.67 -3.90 -11.51
N ARG A 41 9.84 -3.64 -12.50
CA ARG A 41 10.25 -2.86 -13.67
C ARG A 41 10.62 -1.43 -13.29
N LYS A 42 9.88 -0.83 -12.35
CA LYS A 42 10.11 0.55 -11.93
C LYS A 42 11.23 0.68 -10.92
N CYS A 43 11.35 -0.27 -10.02
CA CYS A 43 12.26 -0.20 -8.88
C CYS A 43 13.48 -1.12 -8.99
N GLY A 44 13.48 -2.02 -9.97
CA GLY A 44 14.52 -3.03 -10.10
C GLY A 44 14.30 -4.18 -9.12
N ALA A 45 15.29 -5.07 -9.04
CA ALA A 45 15.21 -6.21 -8.14
C ALA A 45 15.26 -5.74 -6.68
N PRO A 46 14.42 -6.28 -5.82
CA PRO A 46 14.49 -5.94 -4.41
C PRO A 46 15.73 -6.55 -3.76
N LEU A 47 16.11 -6.00 -2.61
CA LEU A 47 17.19 -6.56 -1.81
C LEU A 47 16.88 -8.00 -1.40
N GLN A 48 15.62 -8.26 -1.09
CA GLN A 48 15.17 -9.58 -0.65
C GLN A 48 13.69 -9.75 -0.96
N ARG A 49 13.31 -11.00 -1.23
CA ARG A 49 11.91 -11.43 -1.39
C ARG A 49 11.65 -12.53 -0.39
N ASP A 50 10.62 -12.35 0.43
CA ASP A 50 10.24 -13.34 1.44
C ASP A 50 8.80 -13.80 1.21
N LEU A 51 8.61 -15.11 1.15
CA LEU A 51 7.27 -15.69 1.22
C LEU A 51 6.87 -15.71 2.69
N VAL A 52 5.85 -14.92 3.05
CA VAL A 52 5.46 -14.80 4.47
C VAL A 52 4.19 -15.57 4.80
N GLY A 53 3.44 -16.01 3.81
CA GLY A 53 2.26 -16.81 4.07
C GLY A 53 1.24 -16.74 2.95
N TYR A 54 -0.01 -16.92 3.33
CA TYR A 54 -1.14 -16.94 2.43
C TYR A 54 -2.31 -16.22 3.06
N THR A 55 -3.15 -15.58 2.24
CA THR A 55 -4.42 -15.07 2.72
C THR A 55 -5.38 -16.24 2.92
N LEU A 56 -6.31 -16.09 3.87
CA LEU A 56 -7.32 -17.08 4.13
C LEU A 56 -8.68 -16.60 3.64
N GLY A 57 -9.33 -17.42 2.84
CA GLY A 57 -10.70 -17.19 2.41
C GLY A 57 -11.69 -17.96 3.27
N ALA A 58 -12.86 -18.24 2.71
CA ALA A 58 -13.91 -18.99 3.37
C ALA A 58 -13.39 -20.38 3.81
N TYR A 59 -13.79 -20.82 5.00
CA TYR A 59 -13.41 -22.12 5.58
C TYR A 59 -11.90 -22.27 5.74
N ALA A 60 -11.18 -21.18 6.01
CA ALA A 60 -9.73 -21.17 6.20
C ALA A 60 -8.96 -21.70 4.97
N ARG A 61 -9.55 -21.55 3.77
CA ARG A 61 -8.87 -21.96 2.53
C ARG A 61 -7.79 -20.95 2.18
N GLN A 62 -6.60 -21.42 1.85
CA GLN A 62 -5.52 -20.56 1.35
C GLN A 62 -5.89 -20.04 -0.03
N GLU A 63 -5.85 -18.74 -0.22
CA GLU A 63 -6.25 -18.12 -1.49
C GLU A 63 -5.05 -17.50 -2.22
N PHE A 64 -4.42 -16.51 -1.62
CA PHE A 64 -3.37 -15.76 -2.29
C PHE A 64 -2.07 -15.86 -1.53
N VAL A 65 -0.99 -15.97 -2.29
CA VAL A 65 0.36 -15.92 -1.73
C VAL A 65 0.64 -14.51 -1.23
N VAL A 66 1.23 -14.41 -0.05
CA VAL A 66 1.67 -13.15 0.53
C VAL A 66 3.19 -13.12 0.52
N GLU A 67 3.76 -12.13 -0.15
CA GLU A 67 5.20 -11.91 -0.22
C GLU A 67 5.55 -10.53 0.31
N GLU A 68 6.72 -10.43 0.91
CA GLU A 68 7.32 -9.14 1.25
C GLU A 68 8.55 -8.92 0.40
N TRP A 69 8.65 -7.76 -0.23
CA TRP A 69 9.84 -7.33 -0.95
C TRP A 69 10.48 -6.19 -0.19
N ILE A 70 11.79 -6.27 -0.04
CA ILE A 70 12.54 -5.28 0.73
C ILE A 70 13.42 -4.50 -0.22
N TYR A 71 13.26 -3.18 -0.23
CA TYR A 71 14.07 -2.24 -1.01
C TYR A 71 14.84 -1.33 -0.08
N GLY A 72 16.00 -0.91 -0.51
CA GLY A 72 16.84 0.00 0.25
C GLY A 72 18.11 -0.69 0.72
N PRO A 73 18.81 -0.14 1.73
CA PRO A 73 18.42 1.04 2.48
C PRO A 73 18.60 2.34 1.68
N ASN A 74 17.71 3.29 1.94
CA ASN A 74 17.79 4.61 1.37
C ASN A 74 17.68 5.60 2.53
N ASN A 75 18.72 6.38 2.76
CA ASN A 75 18.81 7.26 3.93
C ASN A 75 18.59 6.51 5.24
N GLY A 76 19.11 5.28 5.33
CA GLY A 76 18.99 4.45 6.52
C GLY A 76 17.62 3.80 6.69
N MET A 77 16.73 3.89 5.71
CA MET A 77 15.40 3.32 5.78
C MET A 77 15.20 2.23 4.76
N LEU A 78 14.53 1.17 5.16
CA LEU A 78 14.09 0.11 4.28
C LEU A 78 12.62 0.34 3.93
N SER A 79 12.27 0.04 2.69
CA SER A 79 10.88 0.00 2.25
C SER A 79 10.45 -1.45 2.15
N ILE A 80 9.39 -1.80 2.86
CA ILE A 80 8.86 -3.16 2.89
C ILE A 80 7.53 -3.15 2.17
N LEU A 81 7.49 -3.84 1.04
CA LEU A 81 6.32 -3.90 0.17
C LEU A 81 5.67 -5.26 0.36
N THR A 82 4.42 -5.24 0.78
CA THR A 82 3.64 -6.47 0.95
C THR A 82 2.74 -6.68 -0.25
N PHE A 83 2.91 -7.83 -0.90
CA PHE A 83 2.10 -8.25 -2.04
C PHE A 83 1.16 -9.37 -1.64
N GLU A 84 -0.07 -9.29 -2.08
CA GLU A 84 -1.06 -10.36 -1.95
C GLU A 84 -1.58 -10.68 -3.34
N GLY A 85 -1.36 -11.92 -3.77
CA GLY A 85 -1.75 -12.33 -5.13
C GLY A 85 -1.12 -11.49 -6.21
N ASN A 86 0.17 -11.13 -6.08
CA ASN A 86 0.93 -10.31 -7.02
C ASN A 86 0.45 -8.86 -7.12
N ARG A 87 -0.34 -8.38 -6.15
CA ARG A 87 -0.77 -6.99 -6.06
C ARG A 87 -0.19 -6.34 -4.82
N LEU A 88 0.34 -5.15 -4.97
CA LEU A 88 0.90 -4.40 -3.86
C LEU A 88 -0.24 -3.94 -2.94
N LYS A 89 -0.20 -4.40 -1.70
CA LYS A 89 -1.23 -4.08 -0.70
C LYS A 89 -0.78 -3.01 0.28
N ARG A 90 0.50 -3.02 0.66
CA ARG A 90 0.98 -2.17 1.73
C ARG A 90 2.43 -1.82 1.50
N ILE A 91 2.78 -0.59 1.85
CA ILE A 91 4.16 -0.12 1.85
C ILE A 91 4.46 0.37 3.27
N GLU A 92 5.48 -0.21 3.88
CA GLU A 92 5.94 0.19 5.20
C GLU A 92 7.38 0.64 5.12
N THR A 93 7.76 1.57 5.97
CA THR A 93 9.15 1.97 6.10
C THR A 93 9.66 1.54 7.46
N ARG A 94 10.90 1.06 7.50
CA ARG A 94 11.52 0.59 8.72
C ARG A 94 12.99 1.01 8.71
N ARG A 95 13.49 1.39 9.88
CA ARG A 95 14.90 1.75 9.97
C ARG A 95 15.77 0.52 9.74
N ALA A 96 16.79 0.68 8.90
CA ALA A 96 17.80 -0.35 8.70
C ALA A 96 18.80 -0.27 9.83
N ASN A 97 19.00 -1.37 10.55
CA ASN A 97 20.00 -1.46 11.61
C ASN A 97 21.23 -2.20 11.11
#